data_d95b77b14bc5da086eb3a93559eeafd8
#
_entry.id   d95b77b14bc5da086eb3a93559eeafd8
#
_cell.length_a   1.000
_cell.length_b   1.000
_cell.length_c   1.000
_cell.angle_alpha   90.00
_cell.angle_beta   90.00
_cell.angle_gamma   90.00
#
_symmetry.space_group_name_H-M   'P 1'
#
loop_
_entity.id
_entity.type
_entity.pdbx_description
1 polymer ?
#
loop_
_entity_poly.entity_id
_entity_poly.type
_entity_poly.pdbx_seq_one_letter_code
_entity_poly.pdbx_strand_id
1 'polypeptide(L)'
;KDSRVRLFENKTNQGYIRNFMSGIVRCDSPYIMLCDQDDIWNWDKVELTLEKMKLMERENPEKPVLVFTDAMNFDSSTGKKLGRFHEMSHLNVKKVDTAHLFMENKCIGCTIMMNRAILPYLRELPEEIRVHDWWLALICSHFGAIGYLPEATLMYRQHEGNQIGGTSYSGYLRKRISKMKEQRQVLFDTYRQGKAFLRVFDSQMTKEQRKTATKFATMADASFFGRRYLALRYGFLKSGLIRNAGLFFLL
;
A
#
# COMPACT_ATOMS: atom_id res chain seq x y z
N LYS A 1 -9.73 -3.11 33.21
CA LYS A 1 -8.91 -3.01 31.98
C LYS A 1 -8.69 -4.42 31.45
N ASP A 2 -8.87 -4.63 30.15
CA ASP A 2 -8.57 -5.92 29.50
C ASP A 2 -7.04 -6.10 29.48
N SER A 3 -6.54 -7.21 30.06
CA SER A 3 -5.10 -7.51 30.16
C SER A 3 -4.43 -7.76 28.79
N ARG A 4 -5.21 -8.01 27.75
CA ARG A 4 -4.72 -8.18 26.37
C ARG A 4 -4.36 -6.85 25.70
N VAL A 5 -4.86 -5.72 26.22
CA VAL A 5 -4.59 -4.38 25.70
C VAL A 5 -3.29 -3.85 26.30
N ARG A 6 -2.32 -3.57 25.45
CA ARG A 6 -1.04 -2.96 25.83
C ARG A 6 -0.94 -1.57 25.22
N LEU A 7 -0.82 -0.55 26.06
CA LEU A 7 -0.64 0.84 25.65
C LEU A 7 0.86 1.18 25.59
N PHE A 8 1.28 1.78 24.47
CA PHE A 8 2.62 2.30 24.30
C PHE A 8 2.53 3.79 23.91
N GLU A 9 3.07 4.65 24.77
CA GLU A 9 3.12 6.09 24.53
C GLU A 9 4.48 6.50 23.97
N ASN A 10 4.47 7.26 22.89
CA ASN A 10 5.69 7.85 22.35
C ASN A 10 5.98 9.16 23.08
N LYS A 11 7.23 9.42 23.46
CA LYS A 11 7.64 10.67 24.14
C LYS A 11 7.41 11.92 23.26
N THR A 12 7.46 11.75 21.95
CA THR A 12 7.23 12.83 20.96
C THR A 12 6.39 12.30 19.81
N ASN A 13 5.72 13.19 19.10
CA ASN A 13 4.99 12.82 17.88
C ASN A 13 5.98 12.37 16.80
N GLN A 14 5.93 11.10 16.42
CA GLN A 14 6.79 10.49 15.39
C GLN A 14 6.11 10.42 14.01
N GLY A 15 4.89 10.90 13.91
CA GLY A 15 4.04 10.73 12.74
C GLY A 15 3.46 9.31 12.62
N TYR A 16 2.40 9.19 11.84
CA TYR A 16 1.63 7.93 11.75
C TYR A 16 2.45 6.76 11.17
N ILE A 17 3.34 7.01 10.19
CA ILE A 17 4.15 5.96 9.56
C ILE A 17 5.01 5.25 10.61
N ARG A 18 5.82 6.01 11.37
CA ARG A 18 6.69 5.45 12.40
C ARG A 18 5.89 4.83 13.54
N ASN A 19 4.73 5.40 13.87
CA ASN A 19 3.84 4.88 14.89
C ASN A 19 3.33 3.48 14.52
N PHE A 20 2.79 3.29 13.32
CA PHE A 20 2.37 1.96 12.83
C PHE A 20 3.54 0.97 12.77
N MET A 21 4.68 1.36 12.19
CA MET A 21 5.83 0.48 12.08
C MET A 21 6.37 0.03 13.44
N SER A 22 6.44 0.94 14.42
CA SER A 22 6.86 0.59 15.78
C SER A 22 5.85 -0.32 16.49
N GLY A 23 4.55 -0.13 16.24
CA GLY A 23 3.50 -1.01 16.72
C GLY A 23 3.62 -2.44 16.18
N ILE A 24 3.85 -2.58 14.86
CA ILE A 24 4.05 -3.87 14.21
C ILE A 24 5.21 -4.65 14.85
N VAL A 25 6.36 -4.00 15.04
CA VAL A 25 7.55 -4.65 15.63
C VAL A 25 7.33 -5.10 17.07
N ARG A 26 6.42 -4.45 17.80
CA ARG A 26 6.07 -4.81 19.20
C ARG A 26 5.04 -5.94 19.32
N CYS A 27 4.44 -6.37 18.22
CA CYS A 27 3.47 -7.46 18.24
C CYS A 27 4.15 -8.82 18.41
N ASP A 28 3.63 -9.64 19.33
CA ASP A 28 4.15 -10.99 19.61
C ASP A 28 3.33 -12.09 18.91
N SER A 29 2.16 -11.75 18.37
CA SER A 29 1.25 -12.69 17.71
C SER A 29 1.78 -13.17 16.37
N PRO A 30 1.42 -14.37 15.90
CA PRO A 30 1.85 -14.89 14.60
C PRO A 30 1.31 -14.05 13.42
N TYR A 31 0.16 -13.43 13.62
CA TYR A 31 -0.47 -12.54 12.62
C TYR A 31 -0.70 -11.16 13.21
N ILE A 32 -0.54 -10.14 12.35
CA ILE A 32 -0.63 -8.73 12.73
C ILE A 32 -1.64 -8.07 11.79
N MET A 33 -2.59 -7.33 12.35
CA MET A 33 -3.53 -6.50 11.60
C MET A 33 -3.36 -5.04 12.00
N LEU A 34 -3.61 -4.14 11.04
CA LEU A 34 -3.64 -2.70 11.30
C LEU A 34 -5.09 -2.25 11.48
N CYS A 35 -5.30 -1.28 12.35
CA CYS A 35 -6.61 -0.74 12.68
C CYS A 35 -6.53 0.78 12.79
N ASP A 36 -7.37 1.47 12.04
CA ASP A 36 -7.62 2.89 12.24
C ASP A 36 -8.71 3.06 13.32
N GLN A 37 -8.62 4.11 14.11
CA GLN A 37 -9.46 4.31 15.29
C GLN A 37 -10.91 4.68 14.98
N ASP A 38 -11.20 5.01 13.73
CA ASP A 38 -12.51 5.51 13.25
C ASP A 38 -13.25 4.55 12.32
N ASP A 39 -12.63 3.39 11.99
CA ASP A 39 -13.26 2.37 11.17
C ASP A 39 -14.13 1.41 12.00
N ILE A 40 -15.13 0.83 11.34
CA ILE A 40 -16.00 -0.17 11.95
C ILE A 40 -15.73 -1.53 11.30
N TRP A 41 -15.14 -2.44 12.05
CA TRP A 41 -14.87 -3.80 11.57
C TRP A 41 -16.14 -4.65 11.52
N ASN A 42 -16.30 -5.43 10.46
CA ASN A 42 -17.28 -6.50 10.45
C ASN A 42 -16.87 -7.59 11.42
N TRP A 43 -17.84 -8.28 12.00
CA TRP A 43 -17.61 -9.30 13.02
C TRP A 43 -16.77 -10.49 12.52
N ASP A 44 -16.83 -10.80 11.22
CA ASP A 44 -16.13 -11.91 10.54
C ASP A 44 -14.79 -11.50 9.90
N LYS A 45 -14.40 -10.21 9.99
CA LYS A 45 -13.19 -9.68 9.35
C LYS A 45 -11.94 -10.49 9.66
N VAL A 46 -11.70 -10.79 10.94
CA VAL A 46 -10.49 -11.50 11.37
C VAL A 46 -10.50 -12.92 10.83
N GLU A 47 -11.63 -13.61 10.93
CA GLU A 47 -11.80 -14.99 10.48
C GLU A 47 -11.54 -15.13 8.98
N LEU A 48 -12.27 -14.36 8.16
CA LEU A 48 -12.14 -14.40 6.69
C LEU A 48 -10.72 -14.07 6.23
N THR A 49 -10.11 -13.04 6.84
CA THR A 49 -8.74 -12.63 6.47
C THR A 49 -7.72 -13.68 6.88
N LEU A 50 -7.91 -14.32 8.05
CA LEU A 50 -7.02 -15.38 8.56
C LEU A 50 -7.12 -16.66 7.71
N GLU A 51 -8.31 -17.04 7.28
CA GLU A 51 -8.48 -18.18 6.35
C GLU A 51 -7.70 -17.98 5.07
N LYS A 52 -7.84 -16.80 4.46
CA LYS A 52 -7.07 -16.44 3.27
C LYS A 52 -5.56 -16.41 3.54
N MET A 53 -5.14 -15.89 4.69
CA MET A 53 -3.73 -15.86 5.12
C MET A 53 -3.15 -17.27 5.19
N LYS A 54 -3.85 -18.20 5.84
CA LYS A 54 -3.41 -19.59 5.98
C LYS A 54 -3.28 -20.31 4.63
N LEU A 55 -4.14 -20.01 3.66
CA LEU A 55 -4.01 -20.53 2.30
C LEU A 55 -2.74 -20.00 1.64
N MET A 56 -2.51 -18.70 1.71
CA MET A 56 -1.34 -18.06 1.13
C MET A 56 -0.01 -18.54 1.75
N GLU A 57 0.02 -18.79 3.05
CA GLU A 57 1.21 -19.30 3.75
C GLU A 57 1.57 -20.74 3.33
N ARG A 58 0.58 -21.61 3.08
CA ARG A 58 0.84 -22.96 2.57
C ARG A 58 1.55 -22.94 1.21
N GLU A 59 1.21 -21.98 0.37
CA GLU A 59 1.81 -21.79 -0.95
C GLU A 59 3.16 -21.04 -0.88
N ASN A 60 3.41 -20.34 0.23
CA ASN A 60 4.59 -19.51 0.42
C ASN A 60 5.22 -19.73 1.81
N PRO A 61 5.72 -20.94 2.10
CA PRO A 61 6.27 -21.26 3.41
C PRO A 61 7.44 -20.35 3.77
N GLU A 62 7.46 -19.91 5.03
CA GLU A 62 8.51 -19.06 5.62
C GLU A 62 8.70 -17.66 4.99
N LYS A 63 7.88 -17.29 4.00
CA LYS A 63 7.96 -15.98 3.35
C LYS A 63 7.05 -14.95 4.01
N PRO A 64 7.37 -13.65 3.89
CA PRO A 64 6.45 -12.60 4.29
C PRO A 64 5.20 -12.62 3.42
N VAL A 65 4.05 -12.82 4.05
CA VAL A 65 2.74 -12.82 3.39
C VAL A 65 1.91 -11.66 3.91
N LEU A 66 1.25 -10.97 2.98
CA LEU A 66 0.29 -9.92 3.26
C LEU A 66 -1.03 -10.27 2.57
N VAL A 67 -2.12 -10.25 3.32
CA VAL A 67 -3.48 -10.33 2.79
C VAL A 67 -4.16 -8.99 3.03
N PHE A 68 -4.84 -8.47 2.03
CA PHE A 68 -5.69 -7.29 2.17
C PHE A 68 -7.08 -7.55 1.64
N THR A 69 -8.06 -6.85 2.19
CA THR A 69 -9.47 -6.98 1.84
C THR A 69 -9.97 -5.71 1.16
N ASP A 70 -11.22 -5.71 0.69
CA ASP A 70 -11.89 -4.47 0.34
C ASP A 70 -12.49 -3.80 1.57
N ALA A 71 -12.94 -2.57 1.42
CA ALA A 71 -13.64 -1.78 2.42
C ALA A 71 -14.91 -1.18 1.82
N MET A 72 -15.95 -0.99 2.66
CA MET A 72 -17.15 -0.26 2.28
C MET A 72 -17.05 1.19 2.74
N ASN A 73 -16.90 2.12 1.81
CA ASN A 73 -16.95 3.54 2.15
C ASN A 73 -18.34 3.91 2.68
N PHE A 74 -18.39 4.68 3.75
CA PHE A 74 -19.63 5.22 4.27
C PHE A 74 -19.49 6.67 4.72
N ASP A 75 -20.56 7.43 4.57
CA ASP A 75 -20.65 8.80 5.05
C ASP A 75 -20.98 8.77 6.54
N SER A 76 -20.09 9.35 7.36
CA SER A 76 -20.26 9.36 8.81
C SER A 76 -21.41 10.22 9.30
N SER A 77 -21.85 11.21 8.50
CA SER A 77 -22.95 12.12 8.87
C SER A 77 -24.32 11.50 8.63
N THR A 78 -24.44 10.69 7.59
CA THR A 78 -25.71 10.09 7.17
C THR A 78 -25.81 8.59 7.42
N GLY A 79 -24.68 7.90 7.70
CA GLY A 79 -24.57 6.45 7.78
C GLY A 79 -24.73 5.75 6.41
N LYS A 80 -24.83 6.49 5.31
CA LYS A 80 -25.08 5.94 3.98
C LYS A 80 -23.82 5.23 3.43
N LYS A 81 -24.01 4.00 2.94
CA LYS A 81 -22.97 3.30 2.17
C LYS A 81 -22.79 3.96 0.80
N LEU A 82 -21.54 4.29 0.45
CA LEU A 82 -21.19 4.99 -0.78
C LEU A 82 -20.74 4.04 -1.89
N GLY A 83 -20.11 2.92 -1.53
CA GLY A 83 -19.58 1.94 -2.46
C GLY A 83 -18.27 1.32 -1.99
N ARG A 84 -17.80 0.30 -2.69
CA ARG A 84 -16.53 -0.37 -2.37
C ARG A 84 -15.34 0.53 -2.68
N PHE A 85 -14.34 0.50 -1.81
CA PHE A 85 -13.16 1.39 -1.90
C PHE A 85 -12.40 1.18 -3.21
N HIS A 86 -12.08 -0.05 -3.57
CA HIS A 86 -11.27 -0.32 -4.76
C HIS A 86 -12.00 0.04 -6.06
N GLU A 87 -13.32 -0.18 -6.13
CA GLU A 87 -14.14 0.25 -7.26
C GLU A 87 -14.17 1.77 -7.39
N MET A 88 -14.50 2.48 -6.30
CA MET A 88 -14.58 3.94 -6.28
C MET A 88 -13.22 4.58 -6.55
N SER A 89 -12.14 3.95 -6.10
CA SER A 89 -10.78 4.39 -6.33
C SER A 89 -10.21 3.93 -7.67
N HIS A 90 -10.96 3.16 -8.47
CA HIS A 90 -10.53 2.58 -9.74
C HIS A 90 -9.16 1.85 -9.65
N LEU A 91 -8.92 1.10 -8.56
CA LEU A 91 -7.69 0.36 -8.34
C LEU A 91 -7.80 -1.06 -8.90
N ASN A 92 -6.81 -1.49 -9.66
CA ASN A 92 -6.73 -2.85 -10.16
C ASN A 92 -6.02 -3.75 -9.15
N VAL A 93 -6.77 -4.36 -8.26
CA VAL A 93 -6.30 -5.24 -7.19
C VAL A 93 -5.72 -6.58 -7.67
N LYS A 94 -5.89 -6.92 -8.95
CA LYS A 94 -5.28 -8.12 -9.55
C LYS A 94 -3.80 -7.92 -9.91
N LYS A 95 -3.33 -6.66 -9.95
CA LYS A 95 -1.96 -6.29 -10.30
C LYS A 95 -1.21 -5.80 -9.06
N VAL A 96 -0.85 -6.72 -8.19
CA VAL A 96 -0.13 -6.50 -6.93
C VAL A 96 1.31 -7.05 -6.96
N ASP A 97 1.85 -7.26 -8.16
CA ASP A 97 3.26 -7.55 -8.34
C ASP A 97 4.14 -6.32 -8.04
N THR A 98 5.40 -6.55 -7.76
CA THR A 98 6.36 -5.51 -7.35
C THR A 98 6.43 -4.34 -8.33
N ALA A 99 6.37 -4.59 -9.64
CA ALA A 99 6.50 -3.52 -10.63
C ALA A 99 5.33 -2.54 -10.57
N HIS A 100 4.09 -3.04 -10.47
CA HIS A 100 2.91 -2.20 -10.32
C HIS A 100 2.88 -1.51 -8.96
N LEU A 101 3.31 -2.20 -7.88
CA LEU A 101 3.35 -1.64 -6.54
C LEU A 101 4.45 -0.59 -6.36
N PHE A 102 5.54 -0.63 -7.11
CA PHE A 102 6.47 0.51 -7.13
C PHE A 102 5.79 1.80 -7.58
N MET A 103 4.81 1.72 -8.47
CA MET A 103 4.17 2.91 -9.05
C MET A 103 2.87 3.33 -8.33
N GLU A 104 2.16 2.40 -7.69
CA GLU A 104 0.84 2.67 -7.10
C GLU A 104 0.51 1.72 -5.95
N ASN A 105 0.19 2.28 -4.76
CA ASN A 105 -0.35 1.49 -3.66
C ASN A 105 -1.78 1.03 -3.95
N LYS A 106 -2.08 -0.21 -3.57
CA LYS A 106 -3.42 -0.82 -3.70
C LYS A 106 -3.92 -1.44 -2.40
N CYS A 107 -3.04 -1.55 -1.41
CA CYS A 107 -3.34 -2.16 -0.13
C CYS A 107 -3.67 -1.08 0.90
N ILE A 108 -4.91 -1.04 1.36
CA ILE A 108 -5.33 -0.06 2.38
C ILE A 108 -4.91 -0.57 3.75
N GLY A 109 -4.24 0.26 4.54
CA GLY A 109 -3.66 -0.11 5.83
C GLY A 109 -4.63 -0.85 6.75
N CYS A 110 -5.80 -0.29 7.01
CA CYS A 110 -6.82 -0.88 7.89
C CYS A 110 -7.43 -2.21 7.39
N THR A 111 -7.13 -2.63 6.15
CA THR A 111 -7.60 -3.92 5.58
C THR A 111 -6.54 -5.01 5.64
N ILE A 112 -5.31 -4.69 6.04
CA ILE A 112 -4.16 -5.59 5.95
C ILE A 112 -4.11 -6.55 7.15
N MET A 113 -3.84 -7.83 6.84
CA MET A 113 -3.22 -8.80 7.74
C MET A 113 -1.87 -9.21 7.18
N MET A 114 -0.87 -9.37 8.03
CA MET A 114 0.45 -9.87 7.65
C MET A 114 0.93 -10.92 8.65
N ASN A 115 1.81 -11.83 8.21
CA ASN A 115 2.47 -12.78 9.09
C ASN A 115 3.79 -12.23 9.66
N ARG A 116 4.31 -12.87 10.68
CA ARG A 116 5.56 -12.43 11.36
C ARG A 116 6.81 -12.50 10.48
N ALA A 117 6.80 -13.23 9.38
CA ALA A 117 7.94 -13.31 8.48
C ALA A 117 8.33 -11.95 7.86
N ILE A 118 7.48 -10.93 8.00
CA ILE A 118 7.79 -9.55 7.58
C ILE A 118 8.77 -8.84 8.54
N LEU A 119 8.82 -9.21 9.82
CA LEU A 119 9.55 -8.46 10.86
C LEU A 119 11.05 -8.27 10.57
N PRO A 120 11.80 -9.24 10.02
CA PRO A 120 13.20 -9.05 9.66
C PRO A 120 13.45 -7.90 8.67
N TYR A 121 12.46 -7.58 7.82
CA TYR A 121 12.51 -6.52 6.82
C TYR A 121 12.18 -5.12 7.38
N LEU A 122 11.77 -5.03 8.66
CA LEU A 122 11.41 -3.76 9.32
C LEU A 122 12.51 -3.23 10.25
N ARG A 123 13.72 -3.77 10.17
CA ARG A 123 14.86 -3.34 11.00
C ARG A 123 15.38 -1.95 10.62
N GLU A 124 15.30 -1.61 9.35
CA GLU A 124 15.69 -0.30 8.81
C GLU A 124 14.49 0.35 8.14
N LEU A 125 14.10 1.54 8.62
CA LEU A 125 12.95 2.29 8.12
C LEU A 125 13.45 3.63 7.57
N PRO A 126 13.62 3.75 6.24
CA PRO A 126 14.07 4.98 5.62
C PRO A 126 13.01 6.09 5.73
N GLU A 127 13.47 7.34 5.70
CA GLU A 127 12.58 8.51 5.79
C GLU A 127 11.72 8.70 4.53
N GLU A 128 12.15 8.10 3.43
CA GLU A 128 11.48 8.17 2.14
C GLU A 128 10.22 7.30 2.03
N ILE A 129 9.85 6.56 3.08
CA ILE A 129 8.59 5.81 3.13
C ILE A 129 7.42 6.78 3.01
N ARG A 130 6.62 6.63 1.96
CA ARG A 130 5.49 7.51 1.69
C ARG A 130 4.27 7.20 2.56
N VAL A 131 3.98 5.91 2.73
CA VAL A 131 2.88 5.38 3.55
C VAL A 131 3.29 4.00 4.06
N HIS A 132 2.96 3.68 5.31
CA HIS A 132 3.36 2.42 5.95
C HIS A 132 2.83 1.18 5.23
N ASP A 133 1.57 1.18 4.82
CA ASP A 133 0.91 0.09 4.11
C ASP A 133 1.53 -0.17 2.73
N TRP A 134 1.92 0.88 2.02
CA TRP A 134 2.61 0.75 0.74
C TRP A 134 4.00 0.12 0.89
N TRP A 135 4.74 0.49 1.93
CA TRP A 135 6.04 -0.10 2.20
C TRP A 135 5.94 -1.58 2.54
N LEU A 136 4.97 -1.96 3.38
CA LEU A 136 4.67 -3.35 3.72
C LEU A 136 4.28 -4.17 2.48
N ALA A 137 3.44 -3.61 1.62
CA ALA A 137 3.06 -4.24 0.36
C ALA A 137 4.26 -4.43 -0.58
N LEU A 138 5.16 -3.44 -0.70
CA LEU A 138 6.40 -3.57 -1.48
C LEU A 138 7.28 -4.71 -0.96
N ILE A 139 7.47 -4.82 0.35
CA ILE A 139 8.23 -5.90 0.97
C ILE A 139 7.62 -7.26 0.61
N CYS A 140 6.31 -7.44 0.87
CA CYS A 140 5.65 -8.72 0.63
C CYS A 140 5.59 -9.08 -0.85
N SER A 141 5.37 -8.13 -1.75
CA SER A 141 5.40 -8.40 -3.20
C SER A 141 6.79 -8.78 -3.72
N HIS A 142 7.83 -8.31 -3.07
CA HIS A 142 9.21 -8.51 -3.52
C HIS A 142 9.85 -9.77 -2.93
N PHE A 143 9.61 -10.05 -1.66
CA PHE A 143 10.24 -11.15 -0.93
C PHE A 143 9.31 -12.31 -0.61
N GLY A 144 8.00 -12.14 -0.83
CA GLY A 144 7.00 -13.12 -0.44
C GLY A 144 5.78 -13.12 -1.35
N ALA A 145 4.60 -12.92 -0.75
CA ALA A 145 3.35 -12.95 -1.48
C ALA A 145 2.31 -11.94 -0.96
N ILE A 146 1.41 -11.53 -1.86
CA ILE A 146 0.24 -10.72 -1.53
C ILE A 146 -1.02 -11.43 -1.98
N GLY A 147 -1.99 -11.58 -1.08
CA GLY A 147 -3.33 -12.09 -1.35
C GLY A 147 -4.38 -10.99 -1.28
N TYR A 148 -5.33 -11.00 -2.21
CA TYR A 148 -6.51 -10.15 -2.15
C TYR A 148 -7.75 -10.98 -1.82
N LEU A 149 -8.55 -10.48 -0.88
CA LEU A 149 -9.86 -11.00 -0.52
C LEU A 149 -10.92 -9.97 -0.93
N PRO A 150 -11.84 -10.29 -1.86
CA PRO A 150 -12.73 -9.28 -2.44
C PRO A 150 -13.86 -8.83 -1.50
N GLU A 151 -14.00 -9.43 -0.32
CA GLU A 151 -14.98 -9.04 0.69
C GLU A 151 -14.65 -7.69 1.30
N ALA A 152 -15.66 -6.82 1.44
CA ALA A 152 -15.55 -5.59 2.21
C ALA A 152 -15.71 -5.94 3.70
N THR A 153 -14.59 -6.05 4.39
CA THR A 153 -14.55 -6.55 5.78
C THR A 153 -14.68 -5.45 6.84
N LEU A 154 -14.76 -4.21 6.41
CA LEU A 154 -14.95 -3.06 7.30
C LEU A 154 -15.71 -1.93 6.61
N MET A 155 -16.29 -1.06 7.43
CA MET A 155 -16.87 0.21 7.02
C MET A 155 -15.78 1.28 7.17
N TYR A 156 -15.32 1.82 6.02
CA TYR A 156 -14.29 2.85 5.95
C TYR A 156 -14.94 4.23 6.03
N ARG A 157 -14.66 4.93 7.12
CA ARG A 157 -15.30 6.23 7.39
C ARG A 157 -14.77 7.30 6.45
N GLN A 158 -15.70 7.98 5.76
CA GLN A 158 -15.39 9.17 4.98
C GLN A 158 -15.70 10.42 5.80
N HIS A 159 -14.72 11.29 5.94
CA HIS A 159 -14.85 12.62 6.54
C HIS A 159 -14.04 13.65 5.72
N GLU A 160 -14.23 14.93 5.95
CA GLU A 160 -13.62 16.01 5.14
C GLU A 160 -12.07 15.96 5.12
N GLY A 161 -11.45 15.35 6.13
CA GLY A 161 -10.00 15.15 6.21
C GLY A 161 -9.45 13.97 5.40
N ASN A 162 -10.29 13.10 4.84
CA ASN A 162 -9.83 11.94 4.08
C ASN A 162 -9.31 12.35 2.70
N GLN A 163 -8.11 11.90 2.34
CA GLN A 163 -7.49 12.23 1.05
C GLN A 163 -8.21 11.56 -0.16
N ILE A 164 -9.09 10.59 0.09
CA ILE A 164 -9.79 9.81 -0.94
C ILE A 164 -11.30 9.92 -0.67
N GLY A 165 -11.95 10.92 -1.26
CA GLY A 165 -13.41 11.09 -1.23
C GLY A 165 -13.99 11.00 -2.65
N GLY A 166 -15.18 10.38 -2.79
CA GLY A 166 -15.85 10.14 -4.04
C GLY A 166 -16.23 11.42 -4.78
N THR A 167 -15.50 11.75 -5.83
CA THR A 167 -15.88 12.76 -6.82
C THR A 167 -16.26 12.07 -8.13
N SER A 168 -17.20 12.65 -8.89
CA SER A 168 -17.51 12.17 -10.23
C SER A 168 -16.24 12.10 -11.09
N TYR A 169 -16.20 11.20 -12.07
CA TYR A 169 -15.03 10.96 -12.90
C TYR A 169 -14.50 12.22 -13.62
N SER A 170 -15.38 13.09 -14.10
CA SER A 170 -15.02 14.38 -14.69
C SER A 170 -14.44 15.37 -13.67
N GLY A 171 -14.97 15.39 -12.46
CA GLY A 171 -14.45 16.15 -11.33
C GLY A 171 -13.05 15.67 -10.90
N TYR A 172 -12.82 14.35 -10.91
CA TYR A 172 -11.51 13.74 -10.68
C TYR A 172 -10.44 14.19 -11.69
N LEU A 173 -10.77 14.20 -13.00
CA LEU A 173 -9.86 14.65 -14.05
C LEU A 173 -9.51 16.14 -13.93
N ARG A 174 -10.53 16.98 -13.73
CA ARG A 174 -10.35 18.43 -13.59
C ARG A 174 -9.49 18.77 -12.37
N LYS A 175 -9.73 18.10 -11.23
CA LYS A 175 -8.93 18.24 -9.99
C LYS A 175 -7.48 17.79 -10.18
N ARG A 176 -7.23 16.78 -11.04
CA ARG A 176 -5.87 16.32 -11.33
C ARG A 176 -5.09 17.29 -12.21
N ILE A 177 -5.71 17.88 -13.21
CA ILE A 177 -5.06 18.86 -14.10
C ILE A 177 -4.70 20.12 -13.31
N SER A 178 -5.59 20.61 -12.44
CA SER A 178 -5.31 21.77 -11.58
C SER A 178 -4.19 21.53 -10.55
N LYS A 179 -3.86 20.26 -10.25
CA LYS A 179 -2.85 19.85 -9.26
C LYS A 179 -1.59 19.21 -9.87
N MET A 180 -1.21 19.61 -11.07
CA MET A 180 -0.06 19.02 -11.80
C MET A 180 1.26 19.09 -11.02
N LYS A 181 1.53 20.20 -10.33
CA LYS A 181 2.74 20.33 -9.50
C LYS A 181 2.74 19.30 -8.37
N GLU A 182 1.61 19.12 -7.69
CA GLU A 182 1.44 18.11 -6.65
C GLU A 182 1.63 16.69 -7.21
N GLN A 183 1.09 16.41 -8.41
CA GLN A 183 1.25 15.10 -9.06
C GLN A 183 2.71 14.79 -9.42
N ARG A 184 3.48 15.80 -9.85
CA ARG A 184 4.92 15.65 -10.09
C ARG A 184 5.68 15.38 -8.80
N GLN A 185 5.34 16.09 -7.71
CA GLN A 185 5.94 15.84 -6.40
C GLN A 185 5.63 14.42 -5.91
N VAL A 186 4.38 13.99 -6.02
CA VAL A 186 3.96 12.61 -5.71
C VAL A 186 4.78 11.57 -6.50
N LEU A 187 5.03 11.80 -7.79
CA LEU A 187 5.84 10.91 -8.61
C LEU A 187 7.32 10.92 -8.17
N PHE A 188 7.86 12.10 -7.87
CA PHE A 188 9.22 12.26 -7.37
C PHE A 188 9.41 11.51 -6.03
N ASP A 189 8.48 11.66 -5.09
CA ASP A 189 8.53 10.95 -3.81
C ASP A 189 8.37 9.44 -3.98
N THR A 190 7.63 9.00 -5.00
CA THR A 190 7.52 7.59 -5.38
C THR A 190 8.88 7.03 -5.86
N TYR A 191 9.62 7.80 -6.64
CA TYR A 191 10.98 7.42 -7.05
C TYR A 191 11.97 7.40 -5.87
N ARG A 192 11.86 8.38 -4.97
CA ARG A 192 12.67 8.39 -3.74
C ARG A 192 12.43 7.16 -2.89
N GLN A 193 11.17 6.77 -2.70
CA GLN A 193 10.82 5.52 -2.00
C GLN A 193 11.41 4.30 -2.71
N GLY A 194 11.37 4.23 -4.05
CA GLY A 194 11.97 3.13 -4.81
C GLY A 194 13.50 3.08 -4.69
N LYS A 195 14.17 4.23 -4.71
CA LYS A 195 15.63 4.32 -4.45
C LYS A 195 15.97 3.85 -3.03
N ALA A 196 15.17 4.25 -2.04
CA ALA A 196 15.34 3.80 -0.66
C ALA A 196 15.10 2.28 -0.51
N PHE A 197 14.10 1.74 -1.20
CA PHE A 197 13.83 0.30 -1.22
C PHE A 197 15.03 -0.50 -1.75
N LEU A 198 15.61 -0.08 -2.88
CA LEU A 198 16.81 -0.68 -3.42
C LEU A 198 17.99 -0.59 -2.42
N ARG A 199 18.24 0.60 -1.86
CA ARG A 199 19.33 0.83 -0.89
C ARG A 199 19.23 -0.09 0.34
N VAL A 200 18.03 -0.22 0.92
CA VAL A 200 17.80 -1.00 2.14
C VAL A 200 17.91 -2.51 1.88
N PHE A 201 17.44 -2.97 0.73
CA PHE A 201 17.27 -4.40 0.48
C PHE A 201 18.20 -4.99 -0.58
N ASP A 202 19.14 -4.24 -1.15
CA ASP A 202 20.01 -4.68 -2.26
C ASP A 202 20.71 -6.01 -1.97
N SER A 203 21.30 -6.15 -0.78
CA SER A 203 22.03 -7.35 -0.38
C SER A 203 21.13 -8.60 -0.21
N GLN A 204 19.83 -8.41 -0.03
CA GLN A 204 18.84 -9.48 0.19
C GLN A 204 18.16 -9.91 -1.11
N MET A 205 18.34 -9.14 -2.20
CA MET A 205 17.66 -9.38 -3.48
C MET A 205 18.33 -10.44 -4.32
N THR A 206 17.54 -11.28 -4.98
CA THR A 206 17.99 -12.08 -6.10
C THR A 206 18.37 -11.18 -7.28
N LYS A 207 19.07 -11.72 -8.27
CA LYS A 207 19.49 -10.98 -9.48
C LYS A 207 18.29 -10.35 -10.23
N GLU A 208 17.19 -11.08 -10.37
CA GLU A 208 15.99 -10.59 -11.07
C GLU A 208 15.24 -9.54 -10.24
N GLN A 209 15.13 -9.73 -8.93
CA GLN A 209 14.56 -8.75 -8.00
C GLN A 209 15.32 -7.44 -8.05
N ARG A 210 16.65 -7.51 -7.92
CA ARG A 210 17.56 -6.36 -8.00
C ARG A 210 17.43 -5.64 -9.34
N LYS A 211 17.33 -6.36 -10.45
CA LYS A 211 17.15 -5.78 -11.78
C LYS A 211 15.88 -4.92 -11.84
N THR A 212 14.74 -5.43 -11.37
CA THR A 212 13.46 -4.69 -11.35
C THR A 212 13.57 -3.44 -10.47
N ALA A 213 14.07 -3.58 -9.23
CA ALA A 213 14.23 -2.48 -8.30
C ALA A 213 15.19 -1.40 -8.83
N THR A 214 16.34 -1.82 -9.44
CA THR A 214 17.30 -0.89 -10.05
C THR A 214 16.67 -0.12 -11.21
N LYS A 215 15.92 -0.79 -12.10
CA LYS A 215 15.27 -0.12 -13.23
C LYS A 215 14.24 0.91 -12.77
N PHE A 216 13.52 0.64 -11.68
CA PHE A 216 12.63 1.62 -11.09
C PHE A 216 13.41 2.77 -10.42
N ALA A 217 14.41 2.47 -9.62
CA ALA A 217 15.21 3.46 -8.89
C ALA A 217 15.94 4.44 -9.82
N THR A 218 16.39 3.97 -11.00
CA THR A 218 17.09 4.80 -12.00
C THR A 218 16.15 5.45 -13.02
N MET A 219 14.85 5.17 -12.96
CA MET A 219 13.89 5.67 -13.94
C MET A 219 13.77 7.20 -13.94
N ALA A 220 13.90 7.84 -12.77
CA ALA A 220 13.85 9.31 -12.66
C ALA A 220 15.00 9.99 -13.43
N ASP A 221 16.15 9.32 -13.53
CA ASP A 221 17.37 9.84 -14.14
C ASP A 221 17.43 9.56 -15.66
N ALA A 222 16.47 8.78 -16.18
CA ALA A 222 16.38 8.46 -17.59
C ALA A 222 15.83 9.64 -18.44
N SER A 223 16.13 9.63 -19.74
CA SER A 223 15.61 10.61 -20.69
C SER A 223 14.08 10.54 -20.82
N PHE A 224 13.47 11.55 -21.42
CA PHE A 224 12.03 11.61 -21.68
C PHE A 224 11.46 10.33 -22.31
N PHE A 225 12.09 9.81 -23.35
CA PHE A 225 11.67 8.55 -23.98
C PHE A 225 12.08 7.32 -23.15
N GLY A 226 13.22 7.40 -22.49
CA GLY A 226 13.72 6.32 -21.62
C GLY A 226 12.78 6.00 -20.47
N ARG A 227 12.20 6.99 -19.80
CA ARG A 227 11.22 6.79 -18.72
C ARG A 227 9.98 6.04 -19.21
N ARG A 228 9.46 6.42 -20.36
CA ARG A 228 8.29 5.77 -20.98
C ARG A 228 8.58 4.33 -21.40
N TYR A 229 9.74 4.12 -21.99
CA TYR A 229 10.21 2.78 -22.33
C TYR A 229 10.32 1.89 -21.09
N LEU A 230 10.95 2.39 -20.02
CA LEU A 230 11.06 1.63 -18.76
C LEU A 230 9.70 1.33 -18.15
N ALA A 231 8.78 2.29 -18.15
CA ALA A 231 7.42 2.08 -17.64
C ALA A 231 6.70 0.93 -18.38
N LEU A 232 6.76 0.92 -19.70
CA LEU A 232 6.13 -0.13 -20.53
C LEU A 232 6.86 -1.47 -20.41
N ARG A 233 8.19 -1.43 -20.52
CA ARG A 233 9.02 -2.66 -20.57
C ARG A 233 9.01 -3.46 -19.29
N TYR A 234 8.93 -2.78 -18.14
CA TYR A 234 8.98 -3.40 -16.80
C TYR A 234 7.63 -3.40 -16.08
N GLY A 235 6.59 -2.82 -16.67
CA GLY A 235 5.25 -2.79 -16.07
C GLY A 235 5.11 -1.78 -14.91
N PHE A 236 5.91 -0.71 -14.87
CA PHE A 236 5.77 0.36 -13.88
C PHE A 236 4.56 1.24 -14.21
N LEU A 237 3.38 0.64 -14.08
CA LEU A 237 2.11 1.22 -14.52
C LEU A 237 1.13 1.35 -13.35
N LYS A 238 0.22 2.31 -13.50
CA LYS A 238 -0.91 2.51 -12.59
C LYS A 238 -2.13 1.69 -13.03
N SER A 239 -3.17 1.71 -12.22
CA SER A 239 -4.45 1.09 -12.53
C SER A 239 -5.21 1.88 -13.60
N GLY A 240 -5.68 1.16 -14.64
CA GLY A 240 -6.54 1.71 -15.69
C GLY A 240 -5.85 2.63 -16.70
N LEU A 241 -6.50 2.80 -17.86
CA LEU A 241 -5.93 3.55 -18.99
C LEU A 241 -5.71 5.03 -18.67
N ILE A 242 -6.69 5.67 -18.02
CA ILE A 242 -6.61 7.13 -17.75
C ILE A 242 -5.54 7.48 -16.74
N ARG A 243 -5.34 6.66 -15.71
CA ARG A 243 -4.23 6.88 -14.77
C ARG A 243 -2.88 6.71 -15.45
N ASN A 244 -2.78 5.78 -16.39
CA ASN A 244 -1.57 5.59 -17.19
C ASN A 244 -1.37 6.71 -18.19
N ALA A 245 -2.41 7.22 -18.86
CA ALA A 245 -2.30 8.41 -19.72
C ALA A 245 -1.76 9.60 -18.90
N GLY A 246 -2.31 9.86 -17.71
CA GLY A 246 -1.80 10.87 -16.79
C GLY A 246 -0.36 10.62 -16.34
N LEU A 247 0.02 9.37 -16.08
CA LEU A 247 1.38 8.99 -15.76
C LEU A 247 2.32 9.31 -16.93
N PHE A 248 1.98 8.88 -18.14
CA PHE A 248 2.79 9.11 -19.34
C PHE A 248 2.96 10.61 -19.67
N PHE A 249 2.01 11.43 -19.30
CA PHE A 249 2.14 12.88 -19.41
C PHE A 249 3.14 13.45 -18.39
N LEU A 250 3.26 12.87 -17.22
CA LEU A 250 4.19 13.29 -16.15
C LEU A 250 5.62 12.76 -16.35
N LEU A 251 5.76 11.58 -16.98
CA LEU A 251 7.06 10.98 -17.30
C LEU A 251 7.78 11.76 -18.41
#